data_6d32d174d60992bcf418605ebadd1ef8
#
_entry.id   6d32d174d60992bcf418605ebadd1ef8
#
_cell.length_a   1.000
_cell.length_b   1.000
_cell.length_c   1.000
_cell.angle_alpha   90.00
_cell.angle_beta   90.00
_cell.angle_gamma   90.00
#
_symmetry.space_group_name_H-M   'P 1'
#
loop_
_entity.id
_entity.type
_entity.pdbx_description
1 polymer ?
#
loop_
_entity_poly.entity_id
_entity_poly.type
_entity_poly.pdbx_seq_one_letter_code
_entity_poly.pdbx_strand_id
1 'polypeptide(L)'
;MNIQAPLIIDIEGHALTAVDKKRLKNPLTGGIILFGRNWQSRAQLTALCADIKAIRKDLLICVDHEGGRVQRFKTDGFTHLPAMRRLGEMWAQDGKGLQGEGVLNACKAASAVGFLLAAELRACGVDFSFTPVLDLDYGESSVIGDRSFHRDPRQVSLLAKSLM
;
A
#
# COMPACT_ATOMS: atom_id res chain seq x y z
N MET A 1 -12.89 17.66 -17.84
CA MET A 1 -11.94 16.90 -16.98
C MET A 1 -12.31 17.15 -15.54
N ASN A 2 -12.68 16.12 -14.78
CA ASN A 2 -12.81 16.29 -13.33
C ASN A 2 -11.40 16.41 -12.76
N ILE A 3 -11.00 17.63 -12.40
CA ILE A 3 -9.73 17.87 -11.73
C ILE A 3 -9.87 17.33 -10.31
N GLN A 4 -9.04 16.35 -9.94
CA GLN A 4 -9.00 15.85 -8.57
C GLN A 4 -8.59 16.98 -7.63
N ALA A 5 -9.31 17.14 -6.51
CA ALA A 5 -9.02 18.16 -5.52
C ALA A 5 -7.64 17.89 -4.83
N PRO A 6 -6.89 18.95 -4.45
CA PRO A 6 -5.47 18.84 -4.14
C PRO A 6 -5.13 18.23 -2.77
N LEU A 7 -6.10 18.08 -1.86
CA LEU A 7 -5.83 17.67 -0.48
C LEU A 7 -6.24 16.23 -0.23
N ILE A 8 -5.32 15.44 0.32
CA ILE A 8 -5.60 14.17 0.99
C ILE A 8 -5.54 14.45 2.50
N ILE A 9 -6.62 14.15 3.21
CA ILE A 9 -6.74 14.36 4.65
C ILE A 9 -6.87 13.03 5.38
N ASP A 10 -6.68 13.03 6.69
CA ASP A 10 -6.91 11.88 7.55
C ASP A 10 -8.18 12.06 8.40
N ILE A 11 -8.57 10.99 9.07
CA ILE A 11 -9.69 10.95 10.02
C ILE A 11 -9.22 10.38 11.36
N GLU A 12 -9.96 10.69 12.43
CA GLU A 12 -9.51 10.41 13.79
C GLU A 12 -9.62 8.93 14.18
N GLY A 13 -10.73 8.29 13.89
CA GLY A 13 -11.06 6.98 14.45
C GLY A 13 -11.65 5.98 13.46
N HIS A 14 -12.42 5.03 14.02
CA HIS A 14 -13.01 3.90 13.28
C HIS A 14 -14.30 4.26 12.53
N ALA A 15 -14.88 5.43 12.80
CA ALA A 15 -16.10 5.93 12.17
C ALA A 15 -15.98 7.45 11.95
N LEU A 16 -16.78 7.98 11.01
CA LEU A 16 -16.76 9.40 10.70
C LEU A 16 -17.48 10.22 11.77
N THR A 17 -16.79 11.18 12.35
CA THR A 17 -17.35 12.23 13.20
C THR A 17 -18.11 13.29 12.37
N ALA A 18 -18.86 14.15 13.05
CA ALA A 18 -19.50 15.30 12.38
C ALA A 18 -18.46 16.25 11.76
N VAL A 19 -17.30 16.39 12.39
CA VAL A 19 -16.19 17.21 11.88
C VAL A 19 -15.59 16.59 10.63
N ASP A 20 -15.35 15.26 10.63
CA ASP A 20 -14.86 14.56 9.44
C ASP A 20 -15.81 14.70 8.27
N LYS A 21 -17.12 14.49 8.49
CA LYS A 21 -18.15 14.66 7.46
C LYS A 21 -18.16 16.05 6.86
N LYS A 22 -17.92 17.10 7.69
CA LYS A 22 -17.82 18.50 7.21
C LYS A 22 -16.56 18.69 6.36
N ARG A 23 -15.40 18.15 6.81
CA ARG A 23 -14.11 18.24 6.07
C ARG A 23 -14.18 17.51 4.74
N LEU A 24 -14.83 16.34 4.67
CA LEU A 24 -14.99 15.55 3.46
C LEU A 24 -15.90 16.19 2.41
N LYS A 25 -16.85 17.02 2.83
CA LYS A 25 -17.71 17.83 1.93
C LYS A 25 -16.96 19.02 1.32
N ASN A 26 -15.79 19.40 1.85
CA ASN A 26 -15.02 20.51 1.31
C ASN A 26 -14.53 20.18 -0.11
N PRO A 27 -14.75 21.08 -1.10
CA PRO A 27 -14.36 20.82 -2.48
C PRO A 27 -12.85 20.68 -2.69
N LEU A 28 -12.02 21.17 -1.76
CA LEU A 28 -10.57 21.00 -1.80
C LEU A 28 -10.11 19.61 -1.34
N THR A 29 -10.97 18.84 -0.66
CA THR A 29 -10.63 17.47 -0.24
C THR A 29 -10.79 16.51 -1.43
N GLY A 30 -9.71 15.92 -1.88
CA GLY A 30 -9.65 14.95 -2.98
C GLY A 30 -9.59 13.50 -2.50
N GLY A 31 -9.19 13.26 -1.26
CA GLY A 31 -9.07 11.91 -0.74
C GLY A 31 -8.81 11.84 0.75
N ILE A 32 -8.70 10.61 1.22
CA ILE A 32 -8.45 10.25 2.63
C ILE A 32 -7.35 9.24 2.69
N ILE A 33 -6.38 9.46 3.59
CA ILE A 33 -5.40 8.46 3.95
C ILE A 33 -5.80 7.78 5.27
N LEU A 34 -5.84 6.45 5.27
CA LEU A 34 -6.13 5.64 6.44
C LEU A 34 -4.83 5.18 7.13
N PHE A 35 -4.89 5.09 8.45
CA PHE A 35 -3.81 4.63 9.32
C PHE A 35 -4.24 3.45 10.18
N GLY A 36 -3.31 2.86 10.92
CA GLY A 36 -3.61 1.77 11.87
C GLY A 36 -4.68 2.13 12.91
N ARG A 37 -4.80 3.43 13.29
CA ARG A 37 -5.85 3.89 14.21
C ARG A 37 -7.27 3.82 13.63
N ASN A 38 -7.39 3.69 12.31
CA ASN A 38 -8.68 3.56 11.62
C ASN A 38 -9.11 2.09 11.42
N TRP A 39 -8.32 1.14 11.94
CA TRP A 39 -8.51 -0.29 11.77
C TRP A 39 -8.99 -0.98 13.05
N GLN A 40 -10.05 -1.75 12.93
CA GLN A 40 -10.55 -2.66 13.97
C GLN A 40 -10.85 -4.04 13.39
N SER A 41 -11.53 -4.12 12.27
CA SER A 41 -11.89 -5.34 11.56
C SER A 41 -12.18 -5.06 10.09
N ARG A 42 -12.21 -6.10 9.24
CA ARG A 42 -12.60 -5.97 7.83
C ARG A 42 -14.02 -5.38 7.68
N ALA A 43 -14.94 -5.85 8.47
CA ALA A 43 -16.32 -5.35 8.44
C ALA A 43 -16.39 -3.85 8.80
N GLN A 44 -15.66 -3.42 9.85
CA GLN A 44 -15.60 -2.03 10.25
C GLN A 44 -14.94 -1.17 9.16
N LEU A 45 -13.81 -1.61 8.58
CA LEU A 45 -13.12 -0.88 7.50
C LEU A 45 -14.02 -0.74 6.27
N THR A 46 -14.71 -1.80 5.86
CA THR A 46 -15.65 -1.79 4.74
C THR A 46 -16.79 -0.79 4.98
N ALA A 47 -17.36 -0.76 6.18
CA ALA A 47 -18.39 0.20 6.54
C ALA A 47 -17.86 1.64 6.51
N LEU A 48 -16.66 1.88 7.05
CA LEU A 48 -16.01 3.20 7.02
C LEU A 48 -15.77 3.68 5.59
N CYS A 49 -15.25 2.83 4.72
CA CYS A 49 -15.04 3.16 3.29
C CYS A 49 -16.37 3.47 2.59
N ALA A 50 -17.43 2.70 2.87
CA ALA A 50 -18.75 2.95 2.33
C ALA A 50 -19.32 4.30 2.80
N ASP A 51 -19.18 4.64 4.08
CA ASP A 51 -19.62 5.92 4.64
C ASP A 51 -18.89 7.11 4.00
N ILE A 52 -17.57 6.98 3.75
CA ILE A 52 -16.78 7.99 3.04
C ILE A 52 -17.33 8.19 1.62
N LYS A 53 -17.52 7.11 0.87
CA LYS A 53 -18.05 7.15 -0.51
C LYS A 53 -19.50 7.65 -0.58
N ALA A 54 -20.29 7.46 0.48
CA ALA A 54 -21.63 8.00 0.58
C ALA A 54 -21.66 9.53 0.69
N ILE A 55 -20.61 10.16 1.24
CA ILE A 55 -20.48 11.63 1.28
C ILE A 55 -20.17 12.18 -0.11
N ARG A 56 -19.14 11.62 -0.76
CA ARG A 56 -18.72 11.97 -2.12
C ARG A 56 -18.06 10.75 -2.78
N LYS A 57 -18.62 10.30 -3.91
CA LYS A 57 -18.14 9.11 -4.64
C LYS A 57 -16.76 9.28 -5.26
N ASP A 58 -16.35 10.52 -5.53
CA ASP A 58 -15.07 10.89 -6.15
C ASP A 58 -13.89 10.94 -5.17
N LEU A 59 -14.14 10.88 -3.85
CA LEU A 59 -13.06 10.84 -2.86
C LEU A 59 -12.21 9.58 -3.03
N LEU A 60 -10.90 9.75 -3.14
CA LEU A 60 -9.97 8.63 -3.14
C LEU A 60 -9.69 8.18 -1.70
N ILE A 61 -9.71 6.87 -1.46
CA ILE A 61 -9.35 6.27 -0.17
C ILE A 61 -8.03 5.54 -0.34
N CYS A 62 -7.02 5.96 0.39
CA CYS A 62 -5.68 5.41 0.30
C CYS A 62 -5.10 5.03 1.66
N VAL A 63 -3.99 4.31 1.64
CA VAL A 63 -3.32 3.81 2.84
C VAL A 63 -1.82 3.60 2.57
N ASP A 64 -0.98 3.68 3.61
CA ASP A 64 0.38 3.14 3.59
C ASP A 64 0.31 1.66 3.97
N HIS A 65 0.29 0.78 3.00
CA HIS A 65 0.20 -0.67 3.20
C HIS A 65 1.20 -1.35 2.28
N GLU A 66 2.48 -1.33 2.71
CA GLU A 66 3.61 -1.74 1.88
C GLU A 66 3.98 -3.21 2.08
N GLY A 67 3.67 -3.77 3.25
CA GLY A 67 4.20 -5.00 3.79
C GLY A 67 5.25 -4.75 4.88
N GLY A 68 5.78 -5.80 5.48
CA GLY A 68 6.75 -5.70 6.55
C GLY A 68 6.28 -4.81 7.71
N ARG A 69 7.15 -3.87 8.14
CA ARG A 69 6.84 -2.95 9.24
C ARG A 69 5.83 -1.86 8.87
N VAL A 70 5.65 -1.56 7.58
CA VAL A 70 4.68 -0.56 7.10
C VAL A 70 3.50 -1.28 6.46
N GLN A 71 2.73 -1.94 7.28
CA GLN A 71 1.48 -2.57 6.92
C GLN A 71 0.45 -2.20 8.00
N ARG A 72 -0.64 -1.51 7.63
CA ARG A 72 -1.61 -0.96 8.60
C ARG A 72 -2.63 -1.99 9.06
N PHE A 73 -3.08 -2.88 8.18
CA PHE A 73 -4.05 -3.91 8.48
C PHE A 73 -3.34 -5.26 8.52
N LYS A 74 -3.38 -5.96 9.67
CA LYS A 74 -2.54 -7.15 9.93
C LYS A 74 -3.31 -8.36 10.48
N THR A 75 -4.60 -8.19 10.73
CA THR A 75 -5.45 -9.19 11.37
C THR A 75 -6.70 -9.43 10.54
N ASP A 76 -7.61 -10.27 11.02
CA ASP A 76 -8.93 -10.48 10.44
C ASP A 76 -8.89 -10.81 8.93
N GLY A 77 -7.96 -11.71 8.53
CA GLY A 77 -7.83 -12.23 7.17
C GLY A 77 -6.95 -11.40 6.23
N PHE A 78 -6.35 -10.29 6.69
CA PHE A 78 -5.28 -9.64 5.93
C PHE A 78 -4.00 -10.45 6.00
N THR A 79 -3.40 -10.71 4.84
CA THR A 79 -2.14 -11.44 4.71
C THR A 79 -0.97 -10.59 5.21
N HIS A 80 -0.09 -11.18 6.02
CA HIS A 80 1.18 -10.55 6.38
C HIS A 80 2.11 -10.57 5.17
N LEU A 81 2.23 -9.44 4.50
CA LEU A 81 3.10 -9.29 3.34
C LEU A 81 4.56 -9.08 3.76
N PRO A 82 5.54 -9.63 3.02
CA PRO A 82 6.94 -9.41 3.31
C PRO A 82 7.35 -7.95 3.12
N ALA A 83 8.42 -7.53 3.78
CA ALA A 83 9.10 -6.30 3.41
C ALA A 83 9.65 -6.39 1.98
N MET A 84 9.64 -5.29 1.22
CA MET A 84 10.10 -5.26 -0.18
C MET A 84 11.54 -5.75 -0.36
N ARG A 85 12.39 -5.55 0.64
CA ARG A 85 13.76 -6.07 0.69
C ARG A 85 13.83 -7.59 0.45
N ARG A 86 12.85 -8.35 0.95
CA ARG A 86 12.83 -9.81 0.75
C ARG A 86 12.72 -10.20 -0.72
N LEU A 87 12.01 -9.42 -1.51
CA LEU A 87 11.92 -9.63 -2.96
C LEU A 87 13.27 -9.31 -3.65
N GLY A 88 13.97 -8.26 -3.20
CA GLY A 88 15.32 -7.96 -3.65
C GLY A 88 16.35 -9.04 -3.27
N GLU A 89 16.24 -9.62 -2.08
CA GLU A 89 17.07 -10.74 -1.63
C GLU A 89 16.85 -12.02 -2.47
N MET A 90 15.60 -12.28 -2.87
CA MET A 90 15.28 -13.40 -3.78
C MET A 90 15.93 -13.25 -5.14
N TRP A 91 16.06 -12.02 -5.64
CA TRP A 91 16.77 -11.74 -6.89
C TRP A 91 18.22 -12.22 -6.86
N ALA A 92 18.91 -12.04 -5.74
CA ALA A 92 20.31 -12.43 -5.57
C ALA A 92 20.53 -13.96 -5.38
N GLN A 93 19.44 -14.73 -5.24
CA GLN A 93 19.47 -16.18 -5.04
C GLN A 93 19.55 -16.94 -6.36
N ASP A 94 20.35 -16.48 -7.33
CA ASP A 94 20.79 -17.31 -8.46
C ASP A 94 21.72 -18.41 -7.93
N GLY A 95 21.12 -19.34 -7.21
CA GLY A 95 21.81 -20.47 -6.62
C GLY A 95 22.13 -21.54 -7.66
N LYS A 96 22.24 -22.77 -7.30
CA LYS A 96 22.63 -23.95 -8.09
C LYS A 96 21.73 -24.28 -9.30
N GLY A 97 20.78 -23.37 -9.70
CA GLY A 97 19.85 -23.54 -10.83
C GLY A 97 20.32 -22.83 -12.12
N LEU A 98 19.35 -22.58 -13.01
CA LEU A 98 19.59 -21.85 -14.25
C LEU A 98 19.87 -20.37 -13.97
N GLN A 99 20.81 -19.79 -14.69
CA GLN A 99 21.12 -18.35 -14.60
C GLN A 99 19.85 -17.52 -14.86
N GLY A 100 19.51 -16.59 -13.98
CA GLY A 100 18.31 -15.76 -14.04
C GLY A 100 17.08 -16.35 -13.33
N GLU A 101 17.17 -17.50 -12.69
CA GLU A 101 16.05 -18.11 -11.95
C GLU A 101 15.63 -17.25 -10.74
N GLY A 102 16.59 -16.69 -10.01
CA GLY A 102 16.33 -15.77 -8.89
C GLY A 102 15.56 -14.54 -9.33
N VAL A 103 15.91 -13.95 -10.47
CA VAL A 103 15.21 -12.81 -11.07
C VAL A 103 13.76 -13.17 -11.37
N LEU A 104 13.54 -14.30 -12.04
CA LEU A 104 12.18 -14.75 -12.40
C LEU A 104 11.32 -15.02 -11.16
N ASN A 105 11.87 -15.69 -10.16
CA ASN A 105 11.19 -16.01 -8.91
C ASN A 105 10.86 -14.74 -8.12
N ALA A 106 11.79 -13.78 -8.06
CA ALA A 106 11.56 -12.50 -7.41
C ALA A 106 10.43 -11.70 -8.09
N CYS A 107 10.40 -11.67 -9.43
CA CYS A 107 9.33 -11.01 -10.20
C CYS A 107 7.97 -11.68 -9.99
N LYS A 108 7.91 -13.01 -10.02
CA LYS A 108 6.67 -13.78 -9.74
C LYS A 108 6.17 -13.51 -8.32
N ALA A 109 7.07 -13.52 -7.33
CA ALA A 109 6.74 -13.22 -5.96
C ALA A 109 6.24 -11.76 -5.80
N ALA A 110 6.88 -10.79 -6.46
CA ALA A 110 6.44 -9.41 -6.47
C ALA A 110 5.02 -9.27 -7.04
N SER A 111 4.72 -9.92 -8.17
CA SER A 111 3.36 -9.92 -8.75
C SER A 111 2.33 -10.55 -7.81
N ALA A 112 2.66 -11.65 -7.15
CA ALA A 112 1.76 -12.28 -6.19
C ALA A 112 1.50 -11.38 -4.96
N VAL A 113 2.54 -10.73 -4.44
CA VAL A 113 2.43 -9.77 -3.32
C VAL A 113 1.55 -8.58 -3.71
N GLY A 114 1.79 -7.99 -4.89
CA GLY A 114 1.00 -6.86 -5.39
C GLY A 114 -0.47 -7.22 -5.60
N PHE A 115 -0.73 -8.40 -6.16
CA PHE A 115 -2.10 -8.90 -6.35
C PHE A 115 -2.83 -9.09 -5.01
N LEU A 116 -2.22 -9.75 -4.04
CA LEU A 116 -2.81 -9.95 -2.71
C LEU A 116 -3.09 -8.62 -2.01
N LEU A 117 -2.10 -7.73 -1.99
CA LEU A 117 -2.23 -6.39 -1.42
C LEU A 117 -3.42 -5.64 -2.02
N ALA A 118 -3.48 -5.57 -3.34
CA ALA A 118 -4.54 -4.86 -4.04
C ALA A 118 -5.91 -5.52 -3.83
N ALA A 119 -6.00 -6.84 -3.91
CA ALA A 119 -7.25 -7.58 -3.77
C ALA A 119 -7.85 -7.42 -2.37
N GLU A 120 -7.04 -7.54 -1.31
CA GLU A 120 -7.50 -7.40 0.08
C GLU A 120 -7.95 -5.97 0.38
N LEU A 121 -7.20 -4.96 -0.05
CA LEU A 121 -7.56 -3.55 0.13
C LEU A 121 -8.83 -3.18 -0.66
N ARG A 122 -8.91 -3.58 -1.92
CA ARG A 122 -10.09 -3.33 -2.77
C ARG A 122 -11.34 -4.01 -2.24
N ALA A 123 -11.24 -5.20 -1.68
CA ALA A 123 -12.35 -5.91 -1.04
C ALA A 123 -12.97 -5.12 0.12
N CYS A 124 -12.18 -4.27 0.80
CA CYS A 124 -12.66 -3.38 1.86
C CYS A 124 -13.05 -1.98 1.37
N GLY A 125 -12.93 -1.68 0.07
CA GLY A 125 -13.28 -0.37 -0.49
C GLY A 125 -12.16 0.66 -0.48
N VAL A 126 -10.92 0.29 -0.16
CA VAL A 126 -9.73 1.15 -0.31
C VAL A 126 -9.36 1.22 -1.78
N ASP A 127 -9.08 2.41 -2.30
CA ASP A 127 -8.83 2.60 -3.74
C ASP A 127 -7.41 2.23 -4.13
N PHE A 128 -6.40 2.59 -3.32
CA PHE A 128 -4.99 2.26 -3.59
C PHE A 128 -4.12 2.35 -2.33
N SER A 129 -2.91 1.80 -2.43
CA SER A 129 -1.83 1.96 -1.45
C SER A 129 -0.68 2.79 -2.05
N PHE A 130 0.03 3.54 -1.19
CA PHE A 130 1.30 4.18 -1.56
C PHE A 130 2.43 3.15 -1.60
N THR A 131 2.35 2.24 -2.56
CA THR A 131 3.23 1.08 -2.74
C THR A 131 3.45 0.84 -4.24
N PRO A 132 4.68 0.46 -4.65
CA PRO A 132 5.88 0.22 -3.85
C PRO A 132 6.68 1.49 -3.55
N VAL A 133 7.55 1.41 -2.53
CA VAL A 133 8.62 2.39 -2.27
C VAL A 133 9.69 2.23 -3.34
N LEU A 134 10.01 3.33 -4.05
CA LEU A 134 10.99 3.35 -5.15
C LEU A 134 12.35 3.91 -4.73
N ASP A 135 12.52 4.27 -3.46
CA ASP A 135 13.79 4.72 -2.91
C ASP A 135 14.86 3.64 -3.05
N LEU A 136 16.09 4.07 -3.32
CA LEU A 136 17.26 3.20 -3.36
C LEU A 136 17.88 3.14 -1.96
N ASP A 137 18.11 1.95 -1.43
CA ASP A 137 18.71 1.80 -0.12
C ASP A 137 20.23 1.74 -0.21
N TYR A 138 20.88 2.83 0.13
CA TYR A 138 22.34 2.90 0.25
C TYR A 138 22.85 2.55 1.65
N GLY A 139 21.99 2.16 2.58
CA GLY A 139 22.33 1.77 3.94
C GLY A 139 22.43 2.92 4.94
N GLU A 140 22.18 4.16 4.53
CA GLU A 140 22.31 5.34 5.39
C GLU A 140 21.01 5.68 6.13
N SER A 141 19.86 5.38 5.53
CA SER A 141 18.55 5.72 6.09
C SER A 141 17.86 4.54 6.75
N SER A 142 17.74 4.55 8.06
CA SER A 142 16.90 3.59 8.81
C SER A 142 15.40 3.76 8.53
N VAL A 143 14.98 4.91 8.01
CA VAL A 143 13.58 5.17 7.65
C VAL A 143 13.20 4.39 6.38
N ILE A 144 14.07 4.34 5.39
CA ILE A 144 13.87 3.53 4.18
C ILE A 144 14.15 2.07 4.49
N GLY A 145 15.39 1.69 4.78
CA GLY A 145 15.80 0.37 5.18
C GLY A 145 15.16 -0.75 4.34
N ASP A 146 14.49 -1.67 5.01
CA ASP A 146 13.83 -2.85 4.40
C ASP A 146 12.56 -2.55 3.58
N ARG A 147 12.11 -1.29 3.56
CA ARG A 147 11.01 -0.84 2.68
C ARG A 147 11.45 -0.75 1.22
N SER A 148 12.72 -0.50 0.95
CA SER A 148 13.29 -0.55 -0.40
C SER A 148 13.56 -1.98 -0.85
N PHE A 149 13.37 -2.26 -2.13
CA PHE A 149 13.76 -3.53 -2.74
C PHE A 149 15.28 -3.75 -2.71
N HIS A 150 16.04 -2.74 -3.16
CA HIS A 150 17.48 -2.84 -3.34
C HIS A 150 18.11 -1.45 -3.54
N ARG A 151 19.45 -1.40 -3.61
CA ARG A 151 20.23 -0.21 -3.98
C ARG A 151 20.42 0.00 -5.49
N ASP A 152 20.22 -1.05 -6.29
CA ASP A 152 20.36 -0.99 -7.75
C ASP A 152 19.02 -0.55 -8.38
N PRO A 153 18.99 0.58 -9.13
CA PRO A 153 17.78 1.11 -9.72
C PRO A 153 17.15 0.18 -10.78
N ARG A 154 17.95 -0.70 -11.41
CA ARG A 154 17.43 -1.67 -12.39
C ARG A 154 16.59 -2.73 -11.70
N GLN A 155 17.06 -3.26 -10.58
CA GLN A 155 16.33 -4.24 -9.77
C GLN A 155 15.06 -3.61 -9.20
N VAL A 156 15.16 -2.40 -8.61
CA VAL A 156 14.00 -1.66 -8.08
C VAL A 156 12.96 -1.44 -9.17
N SER A 157 13.37 -0.99 -10.35
CA SER A 157 12.44 -0.72 -11.46
C SER A 157 11.71 -1.99 -11.93
N LEU A 158 12.40 -3.13 -12.04
CA LEU A 158 11.79 -4.37 -12.51
C LEU A 158 10.86 -4.97 -11.47
N LEU A 159 11.28 -5.02 -10.20
CA LEU A 159 10.46 -5.54 -9.11
C LEU A 159 9.22 -4.66 -8.86
N ALA A 160 9.38 -3.34 -8.91
CA ALA A 160 8.25 -2.42 -8.79
C ALA A 160 7.22 -2.60 -9.92
N LYS A 161 7.68 -2.72 -11.17
CA LYS A 161 6.79 -3.01 -12.32
C LYS A 161 6.09 -4.37 -12.20
N SER A 162 6.76 -5.37 -11.61
CA SER A 162 6.17 -6.68 -11.39
C SER A 162 5.12 -6.66 -10.28
N LEU A 163 5.29 -5.81 -9.27
CA LEU A 163 4.36 -5.66 -8.16
C LEU A 163 3.10 -4.89 -8.58
N MET A 164 3.24 -3.84 -9.40
CA MET A 164 2.12 -3.04 -9.94
C MET A 164 1.34 -3.79 -11.01
#